data_891d47c6a5126749d62e834eb9af022d
#
_entry.id   891d47c6a5126749d62e834eb9af022d
#
_cell.length_a   1.000
_cell.length_b   1.000
_cell.length_c   1.000
_cell.angle_alpha   90.00
_cell.angle_beta   90.00
_cell.angle_gamma   90.00
#
_symmetry.space_group_name_H-M   'P 1'
#
loop_
_entity.id
_entity.type
_entity.pdbx_description
1 polymer ?
#
loop_
_entity_poly.entity_id
_entity_poly.type
_entity_poly.pdbx_seq_one_letter_code
_entity_poly.pdbx_strand_id
1 'polypeptide(L)'
;LNLKKNILALSLLICTSVFSQNTYVFLGSYNRDKTAESIQVYQLDTLNGNLTKITSAKDIINPSYLTVSPNGKYVYACTDTKTPNSGSVSSFEFNSENKSLTFLNKQGSGGENPVYVSVHKSGKWLVNANYTEGSVSVHPLLENGKIDSIAQNFQYADGSVHKERQTRSHVHSAIFSPEFDYLFLPDLGADKIRCYAFDENKKQPLTETKNPFTKTDLEAGPRHFTFHPNQKYGYCIEEMAGSISVYQYEKGTLTKIQRINTHPDKIKEGFESSDIHISTDGKFLYASNRGKENNIVIFSIAENGLLKNIGYQSTFGNHPRIFAIDETGKFLIATNVNSGNVIVFKRNPKTGLLKKAGKEIKMENVSCVQIKQI
;
A
#
# COMPACT_ATOMS: atom_id res chain seq x y z
N LEU A 1 20.22 -74.68 -13.65
CA LEU A 1 19.44 -74.09 -12.57
C LEU A 1 19.49 -72.58 -12.74
N ASN A 2 18.44 -71.98 -13.35
CA ASN A 2 18.31 -70.51 -13.54
C ASN A 2 17.51 -69.90 -12.40
N LEU A 3 18.15 -69.13 -11.51
CA LEU A 3 17.50 -68.34 -10.48
C LEU A 3 17.12 -66.98 -11.08
N LYS A 4 15.84 -66.74 -11.39
CA LYS A 4 15.30 -65.42 -11.72
C LYS A 4 15.20 -64.58 -10.43
N LYS A 5 16.01 -63.52 -10.29
CA LYS A 5 15.86 -62.54 -9.24
C LYS A 5 14.72 -61.56 -9.62
N ASN A 6 13.62 -61.66 -8.92
CA ASN A 6 12.54 -60.67 -8.98
C ASN A 6 12.95 -59.45 -8.12
N ILE A 7 13.26 -58.32 -8.76
CA ILE A 7 13.49 -57.03 -8.10
C ILE A 7 12.08 -56.40 -8.01
N LEU A 8 11.53 -56.35 -6.80
CA LEU A 8 10.31 -55.62 -6.48
C LEU A 8 10.69 -54.15 -6.30
N ALA A 9 10.38 -53.29 -7.29
CA ALA A 9 10.58 -51.87 -7.17
C ALA A 9 9.44 -51.27 -6.33
N LEU A 10 9.74 -50.93 -5.09
CA LEU A 10 8.83 -50.25 -4.17
C LEU A 10 8.84 -48.74 -4.54
N SER A 11 7.88 -48.26 -5.33
CA SER A 11 7.71 -46.84 -5.62
C SER A 11 7.13 -46.15 -4.37
N LEU A 12 7.99 -45.44 -3.63
CA LEU A 12 7.55 -44.51 -2.56
C LEU A 12 6.82 -43.34 -3.22
N LEU A 13 5.50 -43.31 -3.16
CA LEU A 13 4.72 -42.10 -3.41
C LEU A 13 4.97 -41.12 -2.25
N ILE A 14 5.87 -40.16 -2.45
CA ILE A 14 5.99 -39.02 -1.56
C ILE A 14 4.79 -38.10 -1.86
N CYS A 15 3.72 -38.26 -1.06
CA CYS A 15 2.62 -37.29 -1.01
C CYS A 15 3.20 -36.01 -0.39
N THR A 16 3.72 -35.09 -1.20
CA THR A 16 3.95 -33.73 -0.76
C THR A 16 2.57 -33.08 -0.56
N SER A 17 2.13 -32.95 0.67
CA SER A 17 1.01 -32.08 1.02
C SER A 17 1.40 -30.67 0.64
N VAL A 18 0.93 -30.21 -0.51
CA VAL A 18 0.97 -28.80 -0.88
C VAL A 18 -0.02 -28.10 0.07
N PHE A 19 0.49 -27.55 1.17
CA PHE A 19 -0.29 -26.64 1.98
C PHE A 19 -0.67 -25.45 1.09
N SER A 20 -1.92 -25.39 0.67
CA SER A 20 -2.45 -24.23 -0.03
C SER A 20 -2.42 -23.06 0.94
N GLN A 21 -1.51 -22.10 0.70
CA GLN A 21 -1.47 -20.88 1.48
C GLN A 21 -2.78 -20.11 1.29
N ASN A 22 -3.40 -19.71 2.39
CA ASN A 22 -4.62 -18.91 2.35
C ASN A 22 -4.28 -17.45 2.05
N THR A 23 -5.14 -16.79 1.29
CA THR A 23 -5.01 -15.37 1.00
C THR A 23 -6.00 -14.60 1.86
N TYR A 24 -5.48 -13.68 2.69
CA TYR A 24 -6.27 -12.83 3.57
C TYR A 24 -6.30 -11.40 3.08
N VAL A 25 -7.44 -10.75 3.28
CA VAL A 25 -7.72 -9.37 2.91
C VAL A 25 -8.05 -8.59 4.17
N PHE A 26 -7.25 -7.57 4.48
CA PHE A 26 -7.38 -6.73 5.65
C PHE A 26 -7.93 -5.38 5.21
N LEU A 27 -9.07 -4.97 5.76
CA LEU A 27 -9.75 -3.73 5.45
C LEU A 27 -9.70 -2.79 6.65
N GLY A 28 -9.39 -1.52 6.41
CA GLY A 28 -9.45 -0.45 7.41
C GLY A 28 -10.44 0.63 6.99
N SER A 29 -10.96 1.42 7.93
CA SER A 29 -11.98 2.42 7.66
C SER A 29 -11.77 3.72 8.44
N TYR A 30 -12.34 4.81 7.93
CA TYR A 30 -12.56 6.02 8.71
C TYR A 30 -13.82 5.87 9.55
N ASN A 31 -13.67 5.42 10.79
CA ASN A 31 -14.80 5.29 11.69
C ASN A 31 -14.42 5.75 13.10
N ARG A 32 -15.21 6.65 13.68
CA ARG A 32 -15.02 7.18 15.05
C ARG A 32 -15.85 6.43 16.09
N ASP A 33 -16.83 5.65 15.65
CA ASP A 33 -17.61 4.81 16.54
C ASP A 33 -16.78 3.60 16.98
N LYS A 34 -16.44 3.57 18.25
CA LYS A 34 -15.66 2.50 18.86
C LYS A 34 -16.38 1.15 18.88
N THR A 35 -17.70 1.15 18.75
CA THR A 35 -18.49 -0.09 18.68
C THR A 35 -18.46 -0.71 17.28
N ALA A 36 -18.05 0.07 16.27
CA ALA A 36 -17.96 -0.40 14.90
C ALA A 36 -16.76 -1.32 14.68
N GLU A 37 -16.90 -2.25 13.76
CA GLU A 37 -15.85 -3.16 13.32
C GLU A 37 -14.94 -2.46 12.31
N SER A 38 -14.09 -1.56 12.81
CA SER A 38 -13.31 -0.63 11.99
C SER A 38 -12.15 -1.27 11.24
N ILE A 39 -11.66 -2.43 11.70
CA ILE A 39 -10.78 -3.32 10.94
C ILE A 39 -11.52 -4.64 10.72
N GLN A 40 -11.57 -5.11 9.48
CA GLN A 40 -12.19 -6.39 9.13
C GLN A 40 -11.22 -7.24 8.32
N VAL A 41 -11.20 -8.55 8.59
CA VAL A 41 -10.36 -9.52 7.88
C VAL A 41 -11.24 -10.51 7.15
N TYR A 42 -10.91 -10.73 5.88
CA TYR A 42 -11.60 -11.69 5.01
C TYR A 42 -10.60 -12.70 4.45
N GLN A 43 -11.08 -13.87 4.12
CA GLN A 43 -10.37 -14.84 3.29
C GLN A 43 -10.83 -14.69 1.84
N LEU A 44 -9.89 -14.59 0.91
CA LEU A 44 -10.14 -14.52 -0.52
C LEU A 44 -10.20 -15.92 -1.12
N ASP A 45 -11.31 -16.28 -1.76
CA ASP A 45 -11.38 -17.44 -2.64
C ASP A 45 -10.67 -17.12 -3.97
N THR A 46 -9.49 -17.66 -4.16
CA THR A 46 -8.64 -17.43 -5.34
C THR A 46 -9.14 -18.09 -6.63
N LEU A 47 -10.29 -18.81 -6.59
CA LEU A 47 -10.94 -19.36 -7.76
C LEU A 47 -11.96 -18.38 -8.35
N ASN A 48 -12.77 -17.77 -7.50
CA ASN A 48 -13.92 -16.96 -7.96
C ASN A 48 -13.88 -15.50 -7.49
N GLY A 49 -13.00 -15.14 -6.54
CA GLY A 49 -12.87 -13.76 -6.01
C GLY A 49 -13.87 -13.43 -4.90
N ASN A 50 -14.55 -14.41 -4.32
CA ASN A 50 -15.42 -14.16 -3.17
C ASN A 50 -14.60 -13.91 -1.90
N LEU A 51 -15.12 -13.02 -1.06
CA LEU A 51 -14.56 -12.68 0.24
C LEU A 51 -15.45 -13.25 1.34
N THR A 52 -14.88 -14.07 2.23
CA THR A 52 -15.56 -14.62 3.41
C THR A 52 -14.98 -13.95 4.65
N LYS A 53 -15.81 -13.27 5.45
CA LYS A 53 -15.38 -12.62 6.69
C LYS A 53 -14.86 -13.64 7.69
N ILE A 54 -13.67 -13.36 8.25
CA ILE A 54 -12.98 -14.23 9.21
C ILE A 54 -13.07 -13.66 10.62
N THR A 55 -12.71 -12.39 10.77
CA THR A 55 -12.66 -11.70 12.07
C THR A 55 -12.71 -10.18 11.89
N SER A 56 -12.79 -9.45 12.99
CA SER A 56 -12.76 -7.98 13.01
C SER A 56 -12.23 -7.47 14.34
N ALA A 57 -11.83 -6.19 14.37
CA ALA A 57 -11.47 -5.47 15.59
C ALA A 57 -12.34 -4.23 15.78
N LYS A 58 -12.67 -3.94 17.03
CA LYS A 58 -13.45 -2.81 17.52
C LYS A 58 -12.60 -1.96 18.48
N ASP A 59 -13.17 -0.90 19.02
CA ASP A 59 -12.53 0.04 19.96
C ASP A 59 -11.31 0.76 19.37
N ILE A 60 -11.37 1.06 18.07
CA ILE A 60 -10.31 1.69 17.31
C ILE A 60 -10.90 2.90 16.56
N ILE A 61 -10.24 4.05 16.68
CA ILE A 61 -10.67 5.28 16.00
C ILE A 61 -9.92 5.42 14.67
N ASN A 62 -10.64 5.51 13.57
CA ASN A 62 -10.14 5.80 12.23
C ASN A 62 -8.89 4.99 11.84
N PRO A 63 -8.93 3.64 11.84
CA PRO A 63 -7.83 2.83 11.31
C PRO A 63 -7.77 2.97 9.78
N SER A 64 -7.20 4.08 9.32
CA SER A 64 -7.35 4.60 7.95
C SER A 64 -6.42 3.97 6.93
N TYR A 65 -5.29 3.44 7.38
CA TYR A 65 -4.31 2.75 6.54
C TYR A 65 -3.67 1.62 7.34
N LEU A 66 -3.49 0.47 6.70
CA LEU A 66 -2.95 -0.75 7.31
C LEU A 66 -1.71 -1.22 6.58
N THR A 67 -0.87 -1.97 7.27
CA THR A 67 0.15 -2.84 6.68
C THR A 67 0.22 -4.16 7.44
N VAL A 68 0.65 -5.23 6.77
CA VAL A 68 0.84 -6.55 7.37
C VAL A 68 2.33 -6.84 7.46
N SER A 69 2.78 -7.39 8.58
CA SER A 69 4.18 -7.77 8.76
C SER A 69 4.64 -8.79 7.71
N PRO A 70 5.93 -8.87 7.39
CA PRO A 70 6.45 -9.82 6.40
C PRO A 70 6.06 -11.28 6.70
N ASN A 71 6.01 -11.66 7.97
CA ASN A 71 5.63 -13.02 8.41
C ASN A 71 4.10 -13.27 8.50
N GLY A 72 3.27 -12.25 8.18
CA GLY A 72 1.82 -12.37 8.22
C GLY A 72 1.16 -12.37 9.60
N LYS A 73 1.94 -12.35 10.69
CA LYS A 73 1.42 -12.49 12.07
C LYS A 73 0.89 -11.20 12.67
N TYR A 74 1.38 -10.04 12.20
CA TYR A 74 1.04 -8.76 12.81
C TYR A 74 0.46 -7.80 11.78
N VAL A 75 -0.52 -7.02 12.22
CA VAL A 75 -1.14 -5.93 11.45
C VAL A 75 -0.86 -4.62 12.16
N TYR A 76 -0.38 -3.64 11.43
CA TYR A 76 -0.12 -2.30 11.93
C TYR A 76 -1.05 -1.30 11.23
N ALA A 77 -1.60 -0.37 11.99
CA ALA A 77 -2.59 0.59 11.52
C ALA A 77 -2.23 2.01 11.90
N CYS A 78 -2.42 2.96 10.96
CA CYS A 78 -2.59 4.37 11.31
C CYS A 78 -3.92 4.52 12.03
N THR A 79 -3.92 5.01 13.25
CA THR A 79 -5.12 5.21 14.09
C THR A 79 -5.20 6.64 14.60
N ASP A 80 -6.34 7.03 15.14
CA ASP A 80 -6.66 8.42 15.52
C ASP A 80 -6.47 9.42 14.35
N THR A 81 -6.51 8.94 13.11
CA THR A 81 -6.40 9.75 11.89
C THR A 81 -7.55 10.75 11.81
N LYS A 82 -7.28 11.95 11.29
CA LYS A 82 -8.25 13.08 11.26
C LYS A 82 -8.83 13.46 12.63
N THR A 83 -8.10 13.18 13.70
CA THR A 83 -8.43 13.65 15.05
C THR A 83 -7.51 14.82 15.37
N PRO A 84 -8.03 16.02 15.65
CA PRO A 84 -7.21 17.21 15.90
C PRO A 84 -6.18 16.98 17.02
N ASN A 85 -4.97 17.45 16.81
CA ASN A 85 -3.83 17.32 17.72
C ASN A 85 -3.53 15.88 18.16
N SER A 86 -3.86 14.91 17.30
CA SER A 86 -3.68 13.48 17.60
C SER A 86 -3.23 12.71 16.35
N GLY A 87 -2.60 11.59 16.61
CA GLY A 87 -2.17 10.61 15.63
C GLY A 87 -1.47 9.47 16.34
N SER A 88 -1.77 8.26 15.96
CA SER A 88 -1.12 7.08 16.54
C SER A 88 -0.94 5.97 15.51
N VAL A 89 -0.09 5.01 15.87
CA VAL A 89 0.08 3.72 15.21
C VAL A 89 -0.28 2.62 16.18
N SER A 90 -1.11 1.68 15.75
CA SER A 90 -1.61 0.56 16.55
C SER A 90 -1.16 -0.77 16.00
N SER A 91 -0.88 -1.72 16.86
CA SER A 91 -0.43 -3.07 16.55
C SER A 91 -1.48 -4.10 16.95
N PHE A 92 -1.67 -5.12 16.10
CA PHE A 92 -2.56 -6.26 16.31
C PHE A 92 -1.85 -7.55 15.95
N GLU A 93 -2.16 -8.63 16.68
CA GLU A 93 -1.79 -9.98 16.29
C GLU A 93 -2.93 -10.61 15.49
N PHE A 94 -2.61 -11.09 14.29
CA PHE A 94 -3.52 -11.90 13.49
C PHE A 94 -3.13 -13.37 13.59
N ASN A 95 -4.05 -14.20 14.07
CA ASN A 95 -3.90 -15.64 14.11
C ASN A 95 -4.86 -16.29 13.11
N SER A 96 -4.30 -16.88 12.04
CA SER A 96 -5.08 -17.50 10.97
C SER A 96 -5.74 -18.82 11.37
N GLU A 97 -5.20 -19.53 12.35
CA GLU A 97 -5.71 -20.83 12.81
C GLU A 97 -6.98 -20.65 13.65
N ASN A 98 -6.95 -19.80 14.67
CA ASN A 98 -8.10 -19.51 15.54
C ASN A 98 -8.94 -18.32 15.02
N LYS A 99 -8.58 -17.74 13.89
CA LYS A 99 -9.32 -16.66 13.21
C LYS A 99 -9.55 -15.45 14.11
N SER A 100 -8.50 -14.96 14.77
CA SER A 100 -8.59 -13.83 15.70
C SER A 100 -7.70 -12.67 15.24
N LEU A 101 -8.13 -11.45 15.61
CA LEU A 101 -7.36 -10.21 15.48
C LEU A 101 -7.36 -9.53 16.85
N THR A 102 -6.22 -9.56 17.53
CA THR A 102 -6.06 -9.13 18.93
C THR A 102 -5.22 -7.86 18.98
N PHE A 103 -5.72 -6.81 19.62
CA PHE A 103 -4.96 -5.58 19.88
C PHE A 103 -3.76 -5.87 20.81
N LEU A 104 -2.59 -5.37 20.45
CA LEU A 104 -1.36 -5.53 21.26
C LEU A 104 -0.96 -4.26 21.99
N ASN A 105 -0.79 -3.16 21.27
CA ASN A 105 -0.50 -1.84 21.82
C ASN A 105 -0.69 -0.71 20.81
N LYS A 106 -0.55 0.51 21.31
CA LYS A 106 -0.61 1.75 20.53
C LYS A 106 0.52 2.68 20.97
N GLN A 107 1.13 3.39 20.01
CA GLN A 107 2.12 4.45 20.21
C GLN A 107 1.68 5.73 19.49
N GLY A 108 2.12 6.89 19.98
CA GLY A 108 1.95 8.15 19.24
C GLY A 108 2.68 8.10 17.92
N SER A 109 2.09 8.64 16.85
CA SER A 109 2.68 8.65 15.51
C SER A 109 3.78 9.71 15.30
N GLY A 110 4.07 10.54 16.32
CA GLY A 110 5.04 11.62 16.21
C GLY A 110 4.59 12.81 15.36
N GLY A 111 3.31 12.88 15.02
CA GLY A 111 2.69 13.96 14.27
C GLY A 111 1.20 13.73 14.12
N GLU A 112 0.51 14.71 13.51
CA GLU A 112 -0.94 14.69 13.33
C GLU A 112 -1.34 14.02 12.01
N ASN A 113 -2.42 13.24 12.06
CA ASN A 113 -3.07 12.63 10.91
C ASN A 113 -2.14 11.64 10.16
N PRO A 114 -1.73 10.53 10.80
CA PRO A 114 -0.98 9.49 10.12
C PRO A 114 -1.83 8.88 8.99
N VAL A 115 -1.27 8.81 7.78
CA VAL A 115 -1.99 8.37 6.57
C VAL A 115 -1.33 7.20 5.88
N TYR A 116 -0.14 6.83 6.31
CA TYR A 116 0.62 5.71 5.74
C TYR A 116 1.48 5.05 6.81
N VAL A 117 1.56 3.73 6.77
CA VAL A 117 2.44 2.92 7.60
C VAL A 117 3.07 1.81 6.77
N SER A 118 4.36 1.58 6.93
CA SER A 118 5.09 0.50 6.28
C SER A 118 6.01 -0.22 7.27
N VAL A 119 6.31 -1.48 6.98
CA VAL A 119 7.22 -2.30 7.77
C VAL A 119 8.42 -2.70 6.91
N HIS A 120 9.62 -2.55 7.45
CA HIS A 120 10.85 -3.02 6.81
C HIS A 120 10.83 -4.53 6.65
N LYS A 121 11.47 -5.07 5.59
CA LYS A 121 11.49 -6.53 5.30
C LYS A 121 11.98 -7.41 6.44
N SER A 122 12.83 -6.87 7.33
CA SER A 122 13.31 -7.60 8.51
C SER A 122 12.25 -7.78 9.60
N GLY A 123 11.12 -7.05 9.51
CA GLY A 123 10.12 -7.04 10.57
C GLY A 123 10.52 -6.28 11.84
N LYS A 124 11.67 -5.61 11.87
CA LYS A 124 12.20 -4.90 13.05
C LYS A 124 11.82 -3.43 13.14
N TRP A 125 11.36 -2.84 12.03
CA TRP A 125 11.13 -1.41 11.94
C TRP A 125 9.79 -1.09 11.28
N LEU A 126 9.08 -0.14 11.87
CA LEU A 126 7.88 0.46 11.33
C LEU A 126 8.15 1.93 11.04
N VAL A 127 7.67 2.41 9.90
CA VAL A 127 7.72 3.82 9.51
C VAL A 127 6.31 4.30 9.25
N ASN A 128 5.93 5.48 9.79
CA ASN A 128 4.66 6.11 9.47
C ASN A 128 4.86 7.54 8.95
N ALA A 129 3.99 7.95 8.01
CA ALA A 129 3.93 9.30 7.48
C ALA A 129 2.71 10.03 8.04
N ASN A 130 2.93 11.25 8.56
CA ASN A 130 1.90 12.12 9.11
C ASN A 130 1.64 13.28 8.13
N TYR A 131 0.40 13.39 7.68
CA TYR A 131 0.00 14.32 6.63
C TYR A 131 -0.09 15.77 7.11
N THR A 132 -0.79 16.01 8.23
CA THR A 132 -1.14 17.37 8.65
C THR A 132 0.07 18.19 9.07
N GLU A 133 1.01 17.58 9.78
CA GLU A 133 2.24 18.26 10.19
C GLU A 133 3.41 18.07 9.23
N GLY A 134 3.26 17.19 8.22
CA GLY A 134 4.34 16.91 7.29
C GLY A 134 5.55 16.28 7.99
N SER A 135 5.35 15.13 8.63
CA SER A 135 6.42 14.45 9.38
C SER A 135 6.47 12.95 9.07
N VAL A 136 7.59 12.34 9.44
CA VAL A 136 7.81 10.90 9.38
C VAL A 136 8.41 10.41 10.69
N SER A 137 7.93 9.29 11.20
CA SER A 137 8.46 8.65 12.41
C SER A 137 8.87 7.22 12.15
N VAL A 138 9.91 6.79 12.85
CA VAL A 138 10.44 5.43 12.81
C VAL A 138 10.36 4.81 14.19
N HIS A 139 9.78 3.62 14.26
CA HIS A 139 9.59 2.87 15.49
C HIS A 139 10.26 1.51 15.40
N PRO A 140 10.98 1.06 16.44
CA PRO A 140 11.36 -0.33 16.57
C PRO A 140 10.10 -1.22 16.73
N LEU A 141 10.15 -2.42 16.19
CA LEU A 141 9.16 -3.46 16.42
C LEU A 141 9.78 -4.54 17.32
N LEU A 142 9.06 -4.92 18.37
CA LEU A 142 9.46 -5.98 19.28
C LEU A 142 9.11 -7.36 18.69
N GLU A 143 9.77 -8.41 19.14
CA GLU A 143 9.56 -9.79 18.68
C GLU A 143 8.10 -10.26 18.84
N ASN A 144 7.40 -9.75 19.86
CA ASN A 144 5.98 -10.02 20.09
C ASN A 144 5.03 -9.13 19.28
N GLY A 145 5.53 -8.40 18.28
CA GLY A 145 4.76 -7.55 17.39
C GLY A 145 4.35 -6.20 17.94
N LYS A 146 4.67 -5.88 19.19
CA LYS A 146 4.39 -4.56 19.76
C LYS A 146 5.27 -3.49 19.14
N ILE A 147 4.73 -2.28 19.02
CA ILE A 147 5.44 -1.08 18.59
C ILE A 147 6.16 -0.48 19.78
N ASP A 148 7.45 -0.20 19.68
CA ASP A 148 8.21 0.51 20.70
C ASP A 148 8.12 2.04 20.49
N SER A 149 8.69 2.82 21.43
CA SER A 149 8.76 4.27 21.35
C SER A 149 9.51 4.74 20.10
N ILE A 150 9.21 5.97 19.68
CA ILE A 150 9.83 6.58 18.48
C ILE A 150 11.35 6.61 18.63
N ALA A 151 12.07 6.02 17.67
CA ALA A 151 13.53 6.08 17.57
C ALA A 151 14.00 7.34 16.82
N GLN A 152 13.26 7.76 15.78
CA GLN A 152 13.52 8.97 15.02
C GLN A 152 12.22 9.63 14.56
N ASN A 153 12.22 10.97 14.53
CA ASN A 153 11.13 11.78 13.98
C ASN A 153 11.73 12.94 13.19
N PHE A 154 11.26 13.13 11.96
CA PHE A 154 11.63 14.26 11.11
C PHE A 154 10.38 15.06 10.76
N GLN A 155 10.43 16.37 10.97
CA GLN A 155 9.36 17.31 10.64
C GLN A 155 9.83 18.25 9.53
N TYR A 156 8.95 18.57 8.60
CA TYR A 156 9.24 19.44 7.46
C TYR A 156 8.28 20.62 7.45
N ALA A 157 8.85 21.82 7.33
CA ALA A 157 8.07 23.07 7.33
C ALA A 157 7.88 23.66 5.93
N ASP A 158 8.63 23.16 4.94
CA ASP A 158 8.60 23.68 3.58
C ASP A 158 7.27 23.32 2.86
N GLY A 159 6.81 24.21 2.01
CA GLY A 159 5.65 24.06 1.15
C GLY A 159 5.99 24.22 -0.32
N SER A 160 4.96 24.43 -1.16
CA SER A 160 5.10 24.73 -2.57
C SER A 160 4.15 25.87 -2.95
N VAL A 161 3.74 25.96 -4.22
CA VAL A 161 3.10 27.17 -4.76
C VAL A 161 1.58 27.21 -4.61
N HIS A 162 0.89 26.09 -4.41
CA HIS A 162 -0.55 26.08 -4.27
C HIS A 162 -1.01 26.65 -2.92
N LYS A 163 -1.74 27.77 -2.94
CA LYS A 163 -2.03 28.61 -1.78
C LYS A 163 -2.79 27.91 -0.64
N GLU A 164 -3.55 26.87 -0.93
CA GLU A 164 -4.38 26.17 0.06
C GLU A 164 -3.83 24.78 0.40
N ARG A 165 -3.36 24.03 -0.61
CA ARG A 165 -2.97 22.64 -0.46
C ARG A 165 -1.48 22.42 -0.19
N GLN A 166 -0.65 23.47 -0.37
CA GLN A 166 0.81 23.37 -0.30
C GLN A 166 1.43 24.48 0.55
N THR A 167 0.70 24.98 1.56
CA THR A 167 1.21 25.97 2.53
C THR A 167 2.31 25.41 3.44
N ARG A 168 2.42 24.09 3.52
CA ARG A 168 3.41 23.32 4.28
C ARG A 168 3.56 21.91 3.70
N SER A 169 4.55 21.17 4.20
CA SER A 169 4.75 19.76 3.92
C SER A 169 3.53 18.91 4.29
N HIS A 170 3.25 17.91 3.46
CA HIS A 170 2.22 16.90 3.64
C HIS A 170 2.74 15.54 3.17
N VAL A 171 3.58 14.88 3.99
CA VAL A 171 4.13 13.57 3.67
C VAL A 171 2.98 12.55 3.59
N HIS A 172 2.79 11.94 2.41
CA HIS A 172 1.61 11.10 2.17
C HIS A 172 1.90 9.61 2.14
N SER A 173 3.14 9.20 1.92
CA SER A 173 3.55 7.80 1.97
C SER A 173 5.02 7.65 2.37
N ALA A 174 5.40 6.43 2.77
CA ALA A 174 6.76 6.05 3.16
C ALA A 174 7.09 4.70 2.52
N ILE A 175 7.89 4.70 1.46
CA ILE A 175 8.12 3.56 0.58
C ILE A 175 9.59 3.16 0.65
N PHE A 176 9.86 1.92 1.06
CA PHE A 176 11.21 1.37 0.98
C PHE A 176 11.62 1.10 -0.48
N SER A 177 12.90 1.30 -0.77
CA SER A 177 13.52 0.84 -2.02
C SER A 177 13.42 -0.68 -2.17
N PRO A 178 13.61 -1.23 -3.36
CA PRO A 178 13.58 -2.69 -3.57
C PRO A 178 14.56 -3.47 -2.69
N GLU A 179 15.74 -2.90 -2.44
CA GLU A 179 16.76 -3.50 -1.54
C GLU A 179 16.51 -3.20 -0.06
N PHE A 180 15.57 -2.28 0.26
CA PHE A 180 15.27 -1.80 1.60
C PHE A 180 16.39 -0.99 2.27
N ASP A 181 17.27 -0.44 1.49
CA ASP A 181 18.41 0.39 1.93
C ASP A 181 18.15 1.91 1.79
N TYR A 182 17.02 2.29 1.17
CA TYR A 182 16.50 3.67 1.11
C TYR A 182 15.02 3.72 1.46
N LEU A 183 14.60 4.90 1.95
CA LEU A 183 13.21 5.25 2.20
C LEU A 183 12.85 6.48 1.38
N PHE A 184 11.78 6.39 0.59
CA PHE A 184 11.23 7.47 -0.21
C PHE A 184 9.93 7.99 0.40
N LEU A 185 9.82 9.32 0.50
CA LEU A 185 8.70 10.01 1.12
C LEU A 185 8.10 11.00 0.12
N PRO A 186 7.09 10.62 -0.67
CA PRO A 186 6.29 11.57 -1.44
C PRO A 186 5.64 12.60 -0.51
N ASP A 187 5.96 13.87 -0.76
CA ASP A 187 5.50 15.02 0.02
C ASP A 187 4.62 15.90 -0.86
N LEU A 188 3.32 15.71 -0.74
CA LEU A 188 2.30 16.40 -1.53
C LEU A 188 2.38 17.92 -1.36
N GLY A 189 2.64 18.37 -0.14
CA GLY A 189 2.66 19.79 0.19
C GLY A 189 3.92 20.52 -0.30
N ALA A 190 5.01 19.80 -0.52
CA ALA A 190 6.29 20.41 -0.89
C ALA A 190 6.73 20.14 -2.35
N ASP A 191 5.92 19.41 -3.14
CA ASP A 191 6.29 18.96 -4.49
C ASP A 191 7.66 18.29 -4.55
N LYS A 192 7.87 17.34 -3.61
CA LYS A 192 9.14 16.61 -3.47
C LYS A 192 8.89 15.13 -3.20
N ILE A 193 9.84 14.31 -3.62
CA ILE A 193 10.00 12.95 -3.11
C ILE A 193 11.28 12.95 -2.29
N ARG A 194 11.18 12.96 -0.95
CA ARG A 194 12.34 12.94 -0.05
C ARG A 194 12.96 11.55 -0.03
N CYS A 195 14.27 11.48 0.21
CA CYS A 195 15.03 10.25 0.21
C CYS A 195 16.00 10.18 1.40
N TYR A 196 15.94 9.10 2.15
CA TYR A 196 16.88 8.78 3.23
C TYR A 196 17.52 7.43 2.96
N ALA A 197 18.80 7.28 3.32
CA ALA A 197 19.41 5.97 3.45
C ALA A 197 18.85 5.28 4.71
N PHE A 198 18.61 3.98 4.64
CA PHE A 198 18.08 3.17 5.73
C PHE A 198 19.03 2.03 6.09
N ASP A 199 19.44 1.97 7.35
CA ASP A 199 20.27 0.88 7.88
C ASP A 199 19.58 0.25 9.10
N GLU A 200 19.01 -0.94 8.92
CA GLU A 200 18.24 -1.64 9.95
C GLU A 200 19.05 -2.00 11.22
N ASN A 201 20.39 -1.95 11.15
CA ASN A 201 21.27 -2.30 12.26
C ASN A 201 21.60 -1.10 13.16
N LYS A 202 21.20 0.10 12.79
CA LYS A 202 21.40 1.32 13.58
C LYS A 202 20.23 1.56 14.51
N LYS A 203 20.50 2.13 15.69
CA LYS A 203 19.45 2.61 16.63
C LYS A 203 18.62 3.74 16.03
N GLN A 204 19.20 4.52 15.13
CA GLN A 204 18.58 5.57 14.32
C GLN A 204 18.81 5.20 12.85
N PRO A 205 17.88 4.44 12.24
CA PRO A 205 18.13 3.81 10.94
C PRO A 205 18.14 4.78 9.75
N LEU A 206 17.50 5.96 9.85
CA LEU A 206 17.47 6.95 8.77
C LEU A 206 18.68 7.87 8.85
N THR A 207 19.32 8.08 7.69
CA THR A 207 20.41 9.04 7.51
C THR A 207 20.15 9.84 6.23
N GLU A 208 20.36 11.15 6.27
CA GLU A 208 20.22 11.99 5.08
C GLU A 208 21.17 11.53 3.97
N THR A 209 20.67 11.52 2.74
CA THR A 209 21.48 11.24 1.54
C THR A 209 22.11 12.51 0.99
N LYS A 210 23.12 12.38 0.13
CA LYS A 210 23.71 13.51 -0.60
C LYS A 210 22.65 14.29 -1.40
N ASN A 211 21.66 13.59 -1.93
CA ASN A 211 20.54 14.17 -2.66
C ASN A 211 19.26 13.88 -1.85
N PRO A 212 18.91 14.70 -0.84
CA PRO A 212 17.87 14.38 0.13
C PRO A 212 16.44 14.41 -0.44
N PHE A 213 16.27 14.87 -1.67
CA PHE A 213 14.97 14.82 -2.37
C PHE A 213 15.12 14.96 -3.89
N THR A 214 14.09 14.47 -4.60
CA THR A 214 13.83 14.74 -6.02
C THR A 214 12.66 15.70 -6.10
N LYS A 215 12.83 16.83 -6.83
CA LYS A 215 11.72 17.77 -7.11
C LYS A 215 10.76 17.16 -8.12
N THR A 216 9.47 17.31 -7.89
CA THR A 216 8.42 17.08 -8.89
C THR A 216 8.08 18.38 -9.61
N ASP A 217 7.12 18.35 -10.54
CA ASP A 217 6.61 19.58 -11.14
C ASP A 217 5.81 20.37 -10.08
N LEU A 218 5.66 21.68 -10.27
CA LEU A 218 4.88 22.51 -9.35
C LEU A 218 3.41 22.12 -9.40
N GLU A 219 2.75 22.14 -8.24
CA GLU A 219 1.36 21.72 -8.05
C GLU A 219 1.10 20.25 -8.43
N ALA A 220 2.16 19.44 -8.51
CA ALA A 220 2.02 18.01 -8.79
C ALA A 220 1.31 17.27 -7.64
N GLY A 221 1.71 17.55 -6.42
CA GLY A 221 1.20 16.87 -5.23
C GLY A 221 1.53 15.38 -5.22
N PRO A 222 2.83 14.97 -5.14
CA PRO A 222 3.23 13.57 -5.11
C PRO A 222 2.62 12.88 -3.89
N ARG A 223 2.01 11.72 -4.10
CA ARG A 223 1.16 11.07 -3.10
C ARG A 223 1.62 9.67 -2.72
N HIS A 224 1.53 8.73 -3.63
CA HIS A 224 1.98 7.35 -3.48
C HIS A 224 3.03 7.03 -4.52
N PHE A 225 3.86 6.03 -4.21
CA PHE A 225 4.97 5.63 -5.05
C PHE A 225 5.07 4.10 -5.09
N THR A 226 5.48 3.54 -6.21
CA THR A 226 5.74 2.11 -6.34
C THR A 226 6.96 1.86 -7.21
N PHE A 227 7.74 0.83 -6.89
CA PHE A 227 8.85 0.38 -7.71
C PHE A 227 8.45 -0.74 -8.65
N HIS A 228 9.04 -0.76 -9.82
CA HIS A 228 8.92 -1.88 -10.75
C HIS A 228 9.63 -3.12 -10.19
N PRO A 229 9.11 -4.35 -10.39
CA PRO A 229 9.75 -5.57 -9.91
C PRO A 229 11.18 -5.81 -10.45
N ASN A 230 11.56 -5.20 -11.60
CA ASN A 230 12.93 -5.24 -12.13
C ASN A 230 13.91 -4.31 -11.41
N GLN A 231 13.42 -3.51 -10.43
CA GLN A 231 14.19 -2.60 -9.59
C GLN A 231 14.87 -1.43 -10.31
N LYS A 232 14.53 -1.19 -11.59
CA LYS A 232 15.14 -0.12 -12.41
C LYS A 232 14.28 1.13 -12.53
N TYR A 233 12.99 1.04 -12.23
CA TYR A 233 12.03 2.12 -12.41
C TYR A 233 11.16 2.32 -11.17
N GLY A 234 10.76 3.58 -10.97
CA GLY A 234 9.81 3.99 -9.95
C GLY A 234 8.71 4.86 -10.55
N TYR A 235 7.53 4.84 -9.94
CA TYR A 235 6.34 5.54 -10.41
C TYR A 235 5.68 6.26 -9.26
N CYS A 236 5.51 7.56 -9.41
CA CYS A 236 4.84 8.42 -8.43
C CYS A 236 3.51 8.90 -8.97
N ILE A 237 2.42 8.61 -8.27
CA ILE A 237 1.13 9.22 -8.57
C ILE A 237 1.06 10.61 -7.94
N GLU A 238 0.63 11.59 -8.73
CA GLU A 238 0.52 13.01 -8.39
C GLU A 238 -0.96 13.35 -8.23
N GLU A 239 -1.39 13.55 -6.97
CA GLU A 239 -2.81 13.73 -6.62
C GLU A 239 -3.42 14.95 -7.27
N MET A 240 -2.72 16.10 -7.19
CA MET A 240 -3.26 17.40 -7.59
C MET A 240 -3.20 17.59 -9.10
N ALA A 241 -2.16 17.08 -9.75
CA ALA A 241 -1.99 17.20 -11.19
C ALA A 241 -2.69 16.09 -12.00
N GLY A 242 -3.20 15.04 -11.35
CA GLY A 242 -3.85 13.94 -12.07
C GLY A 242 -2.91 13.22 -13.02
N SER A 243 -1.68 12.95 -12.59
CA SER A 243 -0.63 12.37 -13.44
C SER A 243 0.23 11.35 -12.71
N ILE A 244 1.05 10.64 -13.48
CA ILE A 244 2.11 9.77 -12.97
C ILE A 244 3.42 10.25 -13.55
N SER A 245 4.40 10.53 -12.67
CA SER A 245 5.79 10.69 -13.05
C SER A 245 6.52 9.35 -12.98
N VAL A 246 7.22 9.02 -14.06
CA VAL A 246 8.06 7.83 -14.19
C VAL A 246 9.50 8.18 -14.00
N TYR A 247 10.20 7.42 -13.20
CA TYR A 247 11.61 7.63 -12.88
C TYR A 247 12.44 6.41 -13.20
N GLN A 248 13.62 6.62 -13.75
CA GLN A 248 14.71 5.67 -13.65
C GLN A 248 15.24 5.72 -12.22
N TYR A 249 15.42 4.57 -11.58
CA TYR A 249 15.93 4.43 -10.22
C TYR A 249 17.33 3.84 -10.21
N GLU A 250 18.21 4.45 -9.48
CA GLU A 250 19.55 3.93 -9.20
C GLU A 250 20.02 4.39 -7.81
N LYS A 251 20.22 3.44 -6.87
CA LYS A 251 20.86 3.66 -5.56
C LYS A 251 20.43 4.96 -4.86
N GLY A 252 19.12 5.08 -4.58
CA GLY A 252 18.54 6.24 -3.90
C GLY A 252 18.28 7.45 -4.80
N THR A 253 18.66 7.41 -6.08
CA THR A 253 18.47 8.51 -7.04
C THR A 253 17.30 8.21 -7.97
N LEU A 254 16.45 9.24 -8.19
CA LEU A 254 15.32 9.19 -9.13
C LEU A 254 15.57 10.20 -10.26
N THR A 255 15.61 9.72 -11.51
CA THR A 255 15.72 10.56 -12.71
C THR A 255 14.43 10.46 -13.50
N LYS A 256 13.67 11.57 -13.63
CA LYS A 256 12.38 11.60 -14.34
C LYS A 256 12.58 11.35 -15.84
N ILE A 257 11.85 10.38 -16.39
CA ILE A 257 11.91 9.98 -17.80
C ILE A 257 10.58 10.14 -18.54
N GLN A 258 9.45 10.23 -17.81
CA GLN A 258 8.13 10.47 -18.41
C GLN A 258 7.21 11.13 -17.38
N ARG A 259 6.21 11.85 -17.84
CA ARG A 259 5.00 12.23 -17.11
C ARG A 259 3.79 11.96 -17.98
N ILE A 260 2.75 11.31 -17.45
CA ILE A 260 1.57 10.89 -18.21
C ILE A 260 0.29 11.11 -17.37
N ASN A 261 -0.78 11.58 -18.02
CA ASN A 261 -2.06 11.82 -17.35
C ASN A 261 -2.73 10.52 -16.94
N THR A 262 -3.39 10.53 -15.78
CA THR A 262 -4.23 9.42 -15.29
C THR A 262 -5.68 9.55 -15.74
N HIS A 263 -6.08 10.67 -16.28
CA HIS A 263 -7.43 11.04 -16.67
C HIS A 263 -7.63 11.03 -18.17
N PRO A 264 -8.86 10.77 -18.67
CA PRO A 264 -9.21 10.99 -20.07
C PRO A 264 -9.05 12.47 -20.46
N ASP A 265 -8.68 12.75 -21.71
CA ASP A 265 -8.44 14.11 -22.22
C ASP A 265 -9.61 15.09 -22.04
N LYS A 266 -10.83 14.58 -21.90
CA LYS A 266 -12.04 15.39 -21.65
C LYS A 266 -12.08 15.99 -20.25
N ILE A 267 -11.35 15.46 -19.28
CA ILE A 267 -11.24 15.97 -17.92
C ILE A 267 -10.06 16.94 -17.88
N LYS A 268 -10.30 18.18 -17.50
CA LYS A 268 -9.30 19.26 -17.51
C LYS A 268 -8.93 19.79 -16.13
N GLU A 269 -9.75 19.52 -15.12
CA GLU A 269 -9.58 20.04 -13.76
C GLU A 269 -10.28 19.17 -12.72
N GLY A 270 -10.00 19.44 -11.45
CA GLY A 270 -10.58 18.72 -10.32
C GLY A 270 -10.02 17.32 -10.18
N PHE A 271 -8.72 17.16 -10.45
CA PHE A 271 -8.02 15.91 -10.31
C PHE A 271 -7.90 15.50 -8.85
N GLU A 272 -8.09 14.22 -8.60
CA GLU A 272 -7.93 13.60 -7.29
C GLU A 272 -7.36 12.19 -7.45
N SER A 273 -6.19 12.06 -8.10
CA SER A 273 -5.52 10.77 -8.22
C SER A 273 -5.08 10.25 -6.85
N SER A 274 -5.13 8.94 -6.62
CA SER A 274 -4.97 8.43 -5.26
C SER A 274 -3.89 7.35 -5.13
N ASP A 275 -4.14 6.14 -5.52
CA ASP A 275 -3.26 5.00 -5.26
C ASP A 275 -2.66 4.43 -6.53
N ILE A 276 -1.54 3.71 -6.40
CA ILE A 276 -0.75 3.22 -7.53
C ILE A 276 -0.09 1.88 -7.20
N HIS A 277 -0.30 0.89 -8.06
CA HIS A 277 0.32 -0.44 -7.93
C HIS A 277 0.69 -1.02 -9.29
N ILE A 278 1.74 -1.84 -9.30
CA ILE A 278 2.19 -2.60 -10.47
C ILE A 278 1.76 -4.05 -10.30
N SER A 279 1.35 -4.68 -11.38
CA SER A 279 1.12 -6.13 -11.39
C SER A 279 2.39 -6.91 -11.06
N THR A 280 2.26 -8.04 -10.41
CA THR A 280 3.40 -8.88 -9.98
C THR A 280 4.30 -9.33 -11.13
N ASP A 281 3.75 -9.42 -12.35
CA ASP A 281 4.49 -9.73 -13.58
C ASP A 281 5.21 -8.53 -14.21
N GLY A 282 5.09 -7.32 -13.61
CA GLY A 282 5.71 -6.08 -14.07
C GLY A 282 5.14 -5.50 -15.37
N LYS A 283 4.08 -6.09 -15.95
CA LYS A 283 3.60 -5.69 -17.29
C LYS A 283 2.60 -4.55 -17.30
N PHE A 284 1.91 -4.33 -16.17
CA PHE A 284 0.83 -3.35 -16.07
C PHE A 284 0.92 -2.55 -14.80
N LEU A 285 0.57 -1.28 -14.91
CA LEU A 285 0.41 -0.37 -13.79
C LEU A 285 -1.05 0.06 -13.69
N TYR A 286 -1.55 0.12 -12.48
CA TYR A 286 -2.90 0.54 -12.14
C TYR A 286 -2.83 1.76 -11.23
N ALA A 287 -3.73 2.73 -11.44
CA ALA A 287 -3.85 3.88 -10.57
C ALA A 287 -5.32 4.27 -10.39
N SER A 288 -5.70 4.74 -9.19
CA SER A 288 -7.06 5.13 -8.90
C SER A 288 -7.27 6.63 -9.03
N ASN A 289 -8.41 7.04 -9.60
CA ASN A 289 -8.90 8.40 -9.65
C ASN A 289 -10.21 8.49 -8.88
N ARG A 290 -10.29 9.44 -7.95
CA ARG A 290 -11.46 9.78 -7.13
C ARG A 290 -12.30 10.87 -7.81
N GLY A 291 -13.10 11.58 -7.05
CA GLY A 291 -13.86 12.74 -7.49
C GLY A 291 -14.91 12.41 -8.54
N LYS A 292 -14.81 13.03 -9.72
CA LYS A 292 -15.80 12.88 -10.81
C LYS A 292 -15.75 11.53 -11.53
N GLU A 293 -14.62 10.79 -11.46
CA GLU A 293 -14.38 9.64 -12.32
C GLU A 293 -14.58 8.30 -11.64
N ASN A 294 -14.06 8.15 -10.42
CA ASN A 294 -14.19 6.94 -9.60
C ASN A 294 -13.81 5.66 -10.37
N ASN A 295 -12.60 5.67 -10.92
CA ASN A 295 -12.08 4.59 -11.77
C ASN A 295 -10.67 4.15 -11.40
N ILE A 296 -10.25 3.03 -11.96
CA ILE A 296 -8.86 2.59 -12.08
C ILE A 296 -8.42 2.84 -13.52
N VAL A 297 -7.42 3.66 -13.72
CA VAL A 297 -6.72 3.78 -15.01
C VAL A 297 -5.69 2.66 -15.13
N ILE A 298 -5.54 2.11 -16.31
CA ILE A 298 -4.69 0.96 -16.60
C ILE A 298 -3.65 1.36 -17.64
N PHE A 299 -2.39 1.10 -17.33
CA PHE A 299 -1.27 1.32 -18.25
C PHE A 299 -0.54 0.01 -18.53
N SER A 300 -0.09 -0.17 -19.76
CA SER A 300 0.97 -1.12 -20.07
C SER A 300 2.33 -0.49 -19.78
N ILE A 301 3.28 -1.30 -19.30
CA ILE A 301 4.66 -0.90 -19.02
C ILE A 301 5.55 -1.48 -20.11
N ALA A 302 6.31 -0.63 -20.81
CA ALA A 302 7.31 -1.04 -21.79
C ALA A 302 8.60 -1.50 -21.10
N GLU A 303 9.49 -2.20 -21.80
CA GLU A 303 10.78 -2.68 -21.27
C GLU A 303 11.67 -1.54 -20.75
N ASN A 304 11.56 -0.34 -21.31
CA ASN A 304 12.25 0.85 -20.88
C ASN A 304 11.51 1.61 -19.73
N GLY A 305 10.51 1.00 -19.12
CA GLY A 305 9.75 1.56 -17.99
C GLY A 305 8.66 2.55 -18.36
N LEU A 306 8.54 2.95 -19.65
CA LEU A 306 7.56 3.94 -20.07
C LEU A 306 6.13 3.37 -20.04
N LEU A 307 5.17 4.24 -19.70
CA LEU A 307 3.75 3.93 -19.59
C LEU A 307 2.98 4.30 -20.86
N LYS A 308 2.02 3.45 -21.23
CA LYS A 308 1.02 3.73 -22.24
C LYS A 308 -0.37 3.40 -21.69
N ASN A 309 -1.29 4.36 -21.70
CA ASN A 309 -2.68 4.15 -21.28
C ASN A 309 -3.36 3.12 -22.20
N ILE A 310 -4.02 2.13 -21.60
CA ILE A 310 -4.75 1.06 -22.32
C ILE A 310 -6.22 0.98 -21.91
N GLY A 311 -6.67 1.77 -20.93
CA GLY A 311 -8.08 1.83 -20.58
C GLY A 311 -8.37 2.31 -19.17
N TYR A 312 -9.66 2.32 -18.85
CA TYR A 312 -10.22 2.73 -17.57
C TYR A 312 -11.26 1.70 -17.12
N GLN A 313 -11.28 1.40 -15.84
CA GLN A 313 -12.27 0.52 -15.22
C GLN A 313 -12.99 1.27 -14.10
N SER A 314 -14.33 1.40 -14.18
CA SER A 314 -15.12 1.91 -13.05
C SER A 314 -14.90 1.06 -11.81
N THR A 315 -14.79 1.69 -10.64
CA THR A 315 -14.73 0.99 -9.35
C THR A 315 -16.09 0.55 -8.81
N PHE A 316 -17.18 0.86 -9.53
CA PHE A 316 -18.57 0.59 -9.10
C PHE A 316 -18.90 1.18 -7.72
N GLY A 317 -18.26 2.31 -7.39
CA GLY A 317 -18.43 3.02 -6.14
C GLY A 317 -17.93 4.45 -6.27
N ASN A 318 -17.78 5.13 -5.13
CA ASN A 318 -17.36 6.52 -5.07
C ASN A 318 -16.16 6.68 -4.13
N HIS A 319 -15.17 7.48 -4.56
CA HIS A 319 -13.96 7.79 -3.85
C HIS A 319 -13.04 6.57 -3.64
N PRO A 320 -12.53 5.90 -4.73
CA PRO A 320 -11.59 4.79 -4.64
C PRO A 320 -10.24 5.27 -4.11
N ARG A 321 -10.03 5.13 -2.79
CA ARG A 321 -8.86 5.68 -2.11
C ARG A 321 -7.64 4.77 -2.19
N ILE A 322 -7.82 3.48 -1.87
CA ILE A 322 -6.78 2.47 -1.87
C ILE A 322 -7.30 1.22 -2.58
N PHE A 323 -6.43 0.57 -3.30
CA PHE A 323 -6.66 -0.76 -3.85
C PHE A 323 -5.42 -1.62 -3.67
N ALA A 324 -5.54 -2.93 -3.77
CA ALA A 324 -4.40 -3.83 -3.70
C ALA A 324 -4.52 -4.92 -4.78
N ILE A 325 -3.38 -5.45 -5.19
CA ILE A 325 -3.30 -6.61 -6.09
C ILE A 325 -2.78 -7.78 -5.27
N ASP A 326 -3.42 -8.94 -5.37
CA ASP A 326 -2.98 -10.14 -4.65
C ASP A 326 -1.61 -10.64 -5.15
N GLU A 327 -0.90 -11.39 -4.32
CA GLU A 327 0.47 -11.85 -4.61
C GLU A 327 0.54 -12.73 -5.89
N THR A 328 -0.56 -13.40 -6.25
CA THR A 328 -0.66 -14.16 -7.51
C THR A 328 -0.88 -13.27 -8.74
N GLY A 329 -1.24 -12.00 -8.53
CA GLY A 329 -1.59 -11.06 -9.59
C GLY A 329 -2.91 -11.36 -10.31
N LYS A 330 -3.76 -12.24 -9.77
CA LYS A 330 -5.05 -12.60 -10.37
C LYS A 330 -6.16 -11.62 -10.04
N PHE A 331 -6.14 -11.05 -8.84
CA PHE A 331 -7.20 -10.19 -8.34
C PHE A 331 -6.70 -8.81 -7.96
N LEU A 332 -7.52 -7.81 -8.23
CA LEU A 332 -7.38 -6.46 -7.71
C LEU A 332 -8.61 -6.16 -6.86
N ILE A 333 -8.41 -5.65 -5.64
CA ILE A 333 -9.48 -5.31 -4.71
C ILE A 333 -9.44 -3.81 -4.46
N ALA A 334 -10.53 -3.10 -4.75
CA ALA A 334 -10.67 -1.66 -4.58
C ALA A 334 -11.64 -1.31 -3.46
N THR A 335 -11.27 -0.31 -2.65
CA THR A 335 -12.10 0.25 -1.58
C THR A 335 -12.63 1.62 -1.97
N ASN A 336 -13.96 1.81 -1.88
CA ASN A 336 -14.64 3.04 -2.21
C ASN A 336 -15.19 3.67 -0.91
N VAL A 337 -14.57 4.76 -0.46
CA VAL A 337 -14.85 5.36 0.86
C VAL A 337 -16.29 5.85 0.97
N ASN A 338 -16.72 6.69 0.01
CA ASN A 338 -18.01 7.40 0.12
C ASN A 338 -19.21 6.50 -0.15
N SER A 339 -19.07 5.47 -0.97
CA SER A 339 -20.12 4.46 -1.21
C SER A 339 -20.08 3.28 -0.24
N GLY A 340 -19.03 3.20 0.60
CA GLY A 340 -18.89 2.17 1.61
C GLY A 340 -18.91 0.76 1.03
N ASN A 341 -18.17 0.53 -0.07
CA ASN A 341 -18.13 -0.79 -0.69
C ASN A 341 -16.73 -1.21 -1.14
N VAL A 342 -16.54 -2.52 -1.16
CA VAL A 342 -15.32 -3.20 -1.62
C VAL A 342 -15.66 -4.01 -2.85
N ILE A 343 -14.92 -3.79 -3.94
CA ILE A 343 -15.13 -4.45 -5.22
C ILE A 343 -13.90 -5.27 -5.58
N VAL A 344 -14.12 -6.54 -5.88
CA VAL A 344 -13.08 -7.44 -6.38
C VAL A 344 -13.12 -7.47 -7.91
N PHE A 345 -11.95 -7.37 -8.52
CA PHE A 345 -11.76 -7.53 -9.96
C PHE A 345 -10.85 -8.71 -10.24
N LYS A 346 -11.21 -9.51 -11.25
CA LYS A 346 -10.29 -10.47 -11.86
C LYS A 346 -9.48 -9.76 -12.92
N ARG A 347 -8.15 -9.86 -12.85
CA ARG A 347 -7.21 -9.29 -13.81
C ARG A 347 -6.96 -10.28 -14.96
N ASN A 348 -6.93 -9.78 -16.17
CA ASN A 348 -6.43 -10.54 -17.32
C ASN A 348 -4.90 -10.35 -17.44
N PRO A 349 -4.07 -11.38 -17.25
CA PRO A 349 -2.62 -11.23 -17.24
C PRO A 349 -2.01 -10.91 -18.63
N LYS A 350 -2.76 -11.11 -19.71
CA LYS A 350 -2.30 -10.80 -21.09
C LYS A 350 -2.60 -9.37 -21.51
N THR A 351 -3.75 -8.85 -21.09
CA THR A 351 -4.24 -7.53 -21.53
C THR A 351 -4.21 -6.47 -20.43
N GLY A 352 -4.02 -6.84 -19.15
CA GLY A 352 -4.11 -5.94 -18.00
C GLY A 352 -5.54 -5.55 -17.62
N LEU A 353 -6.54 -5.82 -18.45
CA LEU A 353 -7.91 -5.38 -18.23
C LEU A 353 -8.54 -6.08 -17.03
N LEU A 354 -9.44 -5.35 -16.38
CA LEU A 354 -10.13 -5.77 -15.17
C LEU A 354 -11.58 -6.15 -15.48
N LYS A 355 -12.10 -7.18 -14.80
CA LYS A 355 -13.51 -7.58 -14.85
C LYS A 355 -14.00 -7.81 -13.43
N LYS A 356 -15.14 -7.20 -13.04
CA LYS A 356 -15.75 -7.41 -11.71
C LYS A 356 -15.92 -8.90 -11.45
N ALA A 357 -15.53 -9.35 -10.25
CA ALA A 357 -15.60 -10.73 -9.77
C ALA A 357 -16.10 -10.76 -8.32
N GLY A 358 -16.56 -11.92 -7.88
CA GLY A 358 -17.04 -12.08 -6.51
C GLY A 358 -18.27 -11.25 -6.16
N LYS A 359 -18.66 -11.32 -4.90
CA LYS A 359 -19.75 -10.52 -4.33
C LYS A 359 -19.18 -9.23 -3.75
N GLU A 360 -19.95 -8.15 -3.90
CA GLU A 360 -19.65 -6.87 -3.26
C GLU A 360 -19.73 -6.97 -1.75
N ILE A 361 -18.76 -6.38 -1.04
CA ILE A 361 -18.79 -6.24 0.43
C ILE A 361 -19.20 -4.81 0.78
N LYS A 362 -20.06 -4.66 1.79
CA LYS A 362 -20.41 -3.37 2.39
C LYS A 362 -19.60 -3.14 3.66
N MET A 363 -18.91 -2.03 3.72
CA MET A 363 -18.18 -1.54 4.90
C MET A 363 -18.12 -0.02 4.84
N GLU A 364 -18.78 0.65 5.76
CA GLU A 364 -18.84 2.11 5.81
C GLU A 364 -17.44 2.73 5.89
N ASN A 365 -17.24 3.79 5.09
CA ASN A 365 -16.00 4.58 5.05
C ASN A 365 -14.73 3.74 4.86
N VAL A 366 -14.81 2.58 4.20
CA VAL A 366 -13.65 1.72 3.95
C VAL A 366 -12.59 2.47 3.15
N SER A 367 -11.40 2.63 3.73
CA SER A 367 -10.37 3.53 3.23
C SER A 367 -9.06 2.84 2.86
N CYS A 368 -8.87 1.59 3.27
CA CYS A 368 -7.65 0.84 3.03
C CYS A 368 -7.94 -0.64 2.81
N VAL A 369 -7.12 -1.26 1.97
CA VAL A 369 -7.06 -2.70 1.77
C VAL A 369 -5.61 -3.16 1.70
N GLN A 370 -5.30 -4.25 2.38
CA GLN A 370 -4.03 -4.98 2.25
C GLN A 370 -4.35 -6.45 1.99
N ILE A 371 -3.51 -7.10 1.18
CA ILE A 371 -3.67 -8.52 0.85
C ILE A 371 -2.39 -9.24 1.25
N LYS A 372 -2.52 -10.36 1.93
CA LYS A 372 -1.38 -11.17 2.37
C LYS A 372 -1.68 -12.66 2.23
N GLN A 373 -0.75 -13.37 1.63
CA GLN A 373 -0.75 -14.84 1.58
C GLN A 373 -0.01 -15.38 2.82
N ILE A 374 -0.67 -16.26 3.57
CA ILE A 374 -0.17 -16.82 4.85
C ILE A 374 -0.36 -18.33 4.85
#